data_750b0ef884b8cdd8cffa422e50527852
#
_entry.id   750b0ef884b8cdd8cffa422e50527852
#
_cell.length_a   1.000
_cell.length_b   1.000
_cell.length_c   1.000
_cell.angle_alpha   90.00
_cell.angle_beta   90.00
_cell.angle_gamma   90.00
#
_symmetry.space_group_name_H-M   'P 1'
#
loop_
_entity.id
_entity.type
_entity.pdbx_description
1 polymer ?
#
loop_
_entity_poly.entity_id
_entity_poly.type
_entity_poly.pdbx_seq_one_letter_code
_entity_poly.pdbx_strand_id
1 'polypeptide(L)'
;MQSSTSSPPSSSERALEVHHLTGPARSPLIFDIELFVARGETLLVLGPIQSGKSMLMRLLVGLESASSGTIAVDGHAFDPAKPDDKALRALRARVGVLFEGSALLRRISVLENVELPLLEHEHRSRAAARDAARELLAEVGIEVDDETMPAQVGRAGQRRVALARAMALRPRLLLLDEPTLGLDSQAAHDFDDTLHALQKRYDFGIVIFSHEIRHAYAPANPIDVLAAGRIVARGTRESLLKSEDPVIHGLLHRRERER
;
A
#
# COMPACT_ATOMS: atom_id res chain seq x y z
N MET A 1 28.27 -14.99 -17.67
CA MET A 1 26.90 -15.15 -17.20
C MET A 1 26.25 -13.78 -17.24
N GLN A 2 25.35 -13.59 -18.19
CA GLN A 2 24.78 -12.28 -18.52
C GLN A 2 23.79 -11.88 -17.44
N SER A 3 24.04 -10.75 -16.78
CA SER A 3 23.07 -10.05 -15.94
C SER A 3 21.96 -9.53 -16.85
N SER A 4 20.79 -10.14 -16.79
CA SER A 4 19.58 -9.61 -17.41
C SER A 4 19.14 -8.35 -16.65
N THR A 5 19.70 -7.22 -17.02
CA THR A 5 19.14 -5.91 -16.70
C THR A 5 17.90 -5.75 -17.58
N SER A 6 16.71 -6.11 -17.05
CA SER A 6 15.46 -5.74 -17.68
C SER A 6 15.41 -4.20 -17.72
N SER A 7 15.22 -3.65 -18.92
CA SER A 7 14.99 -2.21 -19.11
C SER A 7 13.82 -1.78 -18.24
N PRO A 8 13.85 -0.57 -17.62
CA PRO A 8 12.73 -0.09 -16.84
C PRO A 8 11.46 -0.06 -17.71
N PRO A 9 10.29 -0.46 -17.15
CA PRO A 9 9.03 -0.47 -17.89
C PRO A 9 8.71 0.92 -18.46
N SER A 10 8.02 0.96 -19.60
CA SER A 10 7.59 2.22 -20.21
C SER A 10 6.68 3.00 -19.27
N SER A 11 6.62 4.31 -19.39
CA SER A 11 5.80 5.16 -18.47
C SER A 11 4.31 4.80 -18.50
N SER A 12 3.81 4.22 -19.59
CA SER A 12 2.42 3.73 -19.72
C SER A 12 2.12 2.44 -18.93
N GLU A 13 3.16 1.74 -18.46
CA GLU A 13 3.04 0.50 -17.69
C GLU A 13 3.26 0.71 -16.19
N ARG A 14 3.55 1.95 -15.75
CA ARG A 14 3.85 2.25 -14.35
C ARG A 14 2.60 2.64 -13.58
N ALA A 15 2.37 1.95 -12.46
CA ALA A 15 1.34 2.31 -11.50
C ALA A 15 1.79 3.47 -10.58
N LEU A 16 3.10 3.53 -10.26
CA LEU A 16 3.69 4.58 -9.43
C LEU A 16 5.07 5.00 -9.97
N GLU A 17 5.30 6.30 -10.03
CA GLU A 17 6.59 6.92 -10.25
C GLU A 17 6.81 8.02 -9.21
N VAL A 18 7.95 7.98 -8.53
CA VAL A 18 8.36 8.99 -7.56
C VAL A 18 9.79 9.40 -7.87
N HIS A 19 10.03 10.70 -8.00
CA HIS A 19 11.37 11.23 -8.28
C HIS A 19 11.75 12.30 -7.26
N HIS A 20 12.92 12.14 -6.65
CA HIS A 20 13.58 13.08 -5.75
C HIS A 20 12.68 13.59 -4.61
N LEU A 21 11.77 12.73 -4.10
CA LEU A 21 10.80 13.11 -3.08
C LEU A 21 11.50 13.37 -1.74
N THR A 22 11.34 14.58 -1.24
CA THR A 22 11.87 15.03 0.07
C THR A 22 10.74 15.68 0.86
N GLY A 23 10.61 15.35 2.15
CA GLY A 23 9.56 15.93 2.99
C GLY A 23 9.47 15.30 4.38
N PRO A 24 8.49 15.73 5.19
CA PRO A 24 7.57 16.84 4.92
C PRO A 24 8.26 18.22 4.88
N ALA A 25 7.59 19.20 4.31
CA ALA A 25 8.19 20.52 4.02
C ALA A 25 8.74 21.27 5.27
N ARG A 26 8.08 21.11 6.43
CA ARG A 26 8.47 21.79 7.67
C ARG A 26 9.58 21.10 8.45
N SER A 27 9.67 19.78 8.35
CA SER A 27 10.65 18.97 9.10
C SER A 27 10.92 17.70 8.30
N PRO A 28 11.84 17.73 7.35
CA PRO A 28 12.12 16.61 6.48
C PRO A 28 12.53 15.35 7.26
N LEU A 29 11.81 14.25 7.01
CA LEU A 29 12.07 12.92 7.54
C LEU A 29 12.34 11.91 6.42
N ILE A 30 12.05 12.31 5.17
CA ILE A 30 12.24 11.56 3.94
C ILE A 30 13.14 12.39 3.05
N PHE A 31 14.12 11.77 2.45
CA PHE A 31 15.18 12.47 1.71
C PHE A 31 15.48 11.75 0.40
N ASP A 32 15.20 12.43 -0.73
CA ASP A 32 15.61 12.02 -2.07
C ASP A 32 15.15 10.59 -2.44
N ILE A 33 13.84 10.33 -2.29
CA ILE A 33 13.27 9.02 -2.57
C ILE A 33 12.96 8.89 -4.06
N GLU A 34 13.42 7.77 -4.62
CA GLU A 34 13.08 7.25 -5.93
C GLU A 34 12.31 5.95 -5.78
N LEU A 35 11.05 5.87 -6.27
CA LEU A 35 10.25 4.65 -6.27
C LEU A 35 9.59 4.43 -7.62
N PHE A 36 9.56 3.18 -8.05
CA PHE A 36 8.89 2.77 -9.28
C PHE A 36 8.15 1.47 -9.05
N VAL A 37 6.89 1.41 -9.48
CA VAL A 37 6.08 0.20 -9.40
C VAL A 37 5.32 0.06 -10.72
N ALA A 38 5.46 -1.08 -11.38
CA ALA A 38 4.67 -1.39 -12.57
C ALA A 38 3.25 -1.85 -12.18
N ARG A 39 2.34 -1.86 -13.16
CA ARG A 39 1.05 -2.54 -12.99
C ARG A 39 1.29 -4.03 -12.78
N GLY A 40 0.49 -4.66 -11.93
CA GLY A 40 0.67 -6.07 -11.56
C GLY A 40 1.90 -6.35 -10.68
N GLU A 41 2.75 -5.36 -10.40
CA GLU A 41 3.92 -5.50 -9.54
C GLU A 41 3.60 -5.19 -8.07
N THR A 42 4.31 -5.86 -7.17
CA THR A 42 4.30 -5.56 -5.74
C THR A 42 5.70 -5.15 -5.28
N LEU A 43 5.84 -3.92 -4.79
CA LEU A 43 7.06 -3.40 -4.16
C LEU A 43 6.92 -3.52 -2.63
N LEU A 44 7.91 -4.13 -1.97
CA LEU A 44 8.03 -4.09 -0.52
C LEU A 44 9.00 -2.97 -0.11
N VAL A 45 8.50 -1.97 0.63
CA VAL A 45 9.32 -0.98 1.34
C VAL A 45 9.57 -1.50 2.75
N LEU A 46 10.73 -2.12 2.94
CA LEU A 46 11.15 -2.70 4.22
C LEU A 46 11.94 -1.68 5.02
N GLY A 47 11.72 -1.58 6.32
CA GLY A 47 12.52 -0.71 7.17
C GLY A 47 12.22 -0.85 8.65
N PRO A 48 13.15 -0.48 9.54
CA PRO A 48 12.92 -0.54 10.98
C PRO A 48 11.76 0.37 11.42
N ILE A 49 11.29 0.19 12.63
CA ILE A 49 10.37 1.13 13.25
C ILE A 49 11.01 2.52 13.25
N GLN A 50 10.24 3.57 12.92
CA GLN A 50 10.70 4.97 12.79
C GLN A 50 11.65 5.24 11.61
N SER A 51 11.73 4.35 10.62
CA SER A 51 12.54 4.61 9.40
C SER A 51 11.93 5.66 8.46
N GLY A 52 10.67 6.04 8.64
CA GLY A 52 9.96 6.99 7.79
C GLY A 52 8.87 6.38 6.89
N LYS A 53 8.60 5.05 6.95
CA LYS A 53 7.61 4.36 6.09
C LYS A 53 6.23 5.03 6.08
N SER A 54 5.63 5.24 7.25
CA SER A 54 4.31 5.87 7.35
C SER A 54 4.32 7.34 6.90
N MET A 55 5.46 8.05 7.06
CA MET A 55 5.62 9.40 6.52
C MET A 55 5.69 9.37 4.99
N LEU A 56 6.46 8.45 4.41
CA LEU A 56 6.52 8.26 2.97
C LEU A 56 5.13 7.98 2.40
N MET A 57 4.37 7.06 3.01
CA MET A 57 3.00 6.78 2.58
C MET A 57 2.10 8.02 2.64
N ARG A 58 2.18 8.85 3.71
CA ARG A 58 1.41 10.10 3.83
C ARG A 58 1.76 11.11 2.74
N LEU A 59 3.02 11.24 2.37
CA LEU A 59 3.47 12.08 1.26
C LEU A 59 2.89 11.58 -0.07
N LEU A 60 2.92 10.26 -0.31
CA LEU A 60 2.40 9.64 -1.55
C LEU A 60 0.91 9.87 -1.77
N VAL A 61 0.11 10.03 -0.71
CA VAL A 61 -1.35 10.27 -0.80
C VAL A 61 -1.74 11.74 -0.57
N GLY A 62 -0.75 12.62 -0.45
CA GLY A 62 -0.99 14.05 -0.22
C GLY A 62 -1.67 14.36 1.12
N LEU A 63 -1.40 13.58 2.17
CA LEU A 63 -1.77 13.90 3.55
C LEU A 63 -0.74 14.80 4.22
N GLU A 64 0.47 14.83 3.67
CA GLU A 64 1.55 15.73 4.04
C GLU A 64 2.13 16.36 2.76
N SER A 65 2.56 17.61 2.87
CA SER A 65 3.19 18.33 1.75
C SER A 65 4.69 18.04 1.72
N ALA A 66 5.21 17.74 0.55
CA ALA A 66 6.65 17.57 0.34
C ALA A 66 7.38 18.93 0.30
N SER A 67 8.72 18.89 0.46
CA SER A 67 9.59 20.04 0.20
C SER A 67 9.94 20.12 -1.29
N SER A 68 10.09 18.95 -1.94
CA SER A 68 10.46 18.82 -3.35
C SER A 68 10.13 17.42 -3.87
N GLY A 69 10.29 17.23 -5.16
CA GLY A 69 10.06 15.98 -5.85
C GLY A 69 8.79 15.97 -6.69
N THR A 70 8.57 14.85 -7.37
CA THR A 70 7.37 14.62 -8.17
C THR A 70 6.80 13.24 -7.88
N ILE A 71 5.48 13.11 -7.98
CA ILE A 71 4.75 11.86 -7.86
C ILE A 71 3.85 11.73 -9.08
N ALA A 72 3.85 10.56 -9.72
CA ALA A 72 2.88 10.23 -10.74
C ALA A 72 2.24 8.87 -10.43
N VAL A 73 0.92 8.81 -10.55
CA VAL A 73 0.14 7.57 -10.41
C VAL A 73 -0.60 7.33 -11.70
N ASP A 74 -0.38 6.18 -12.33
CA ASP A 74 -0.99 5.79 -13.61
C ASP A 74 -0.78 6.89 -14.68
N GLY A 75 0.43 7.44 -14.76
CA GLY A 75 0.80 8.52 -15.67
C GLY A 75 0.27 9.91 -15.32
N HIS A 76 -0.48 10.06 -14.23
CA HIS A 76 -1.01 11.35 -13.78
C HIS A 76 -0.07 11.99 -12.77
N ALA A 77 0.63 13.02 -13.20
CA ALA A 77 1.55 13.77 -12.35
C ALA A 77 0.83 14.57 -11.26
N PHE A 78 1.43 14.62 -10.09
CA PHE A 78 0.99 15.34 -8.93
C PHE A 78 2.18 16.12 -8.33
N ASP A 79 1.99 17.41 -8.04
CA ASP A 79 2.99 18.22 -7.34
C ASP A 79 2.78 18.09 -5.81
N PRO A 80 3.60 17.29 -5.10
CA PRO A 80 3.41 17.08 -3.68
C PRO A 80 3.84 18.29 -2.84
N ALA A 81 4.56 19.28 -3.41
CA ALA A 81 4.97 20.49 -2.72
C ALA A 81 3.87 21.58 -2.73
N LYS A 82 3.01 21.56 -3.74
CA LYS A 82 1.93 22.54 -3.91
C LYS A 82 0.64 21.85 -4.35
N PRO A 83 0.09 20.96 -3.52
CA PRO A 83 -1.12 20.24 -3.88
C PRO A 83 -2.33 21.18 -3.88
N ASP A 84 -3.11 21.17 -4.95
CA ASP A 84 -4.45 21.75 -4.98
C ASP A 84 -5.53 20.67 -4.72
N ASP A 85 -6.71 21.09 -4.33
CA ASP A 85 -7.81 20.19 -3.99
C ASP A 85 -8.24 19.29 -5.16
N LYS A 86 -8.17 19.78 -6.40
CA LYS A 86 -8.53 19.03 -7.60
C LYS A 86 -7.51 17.92 -7.86
N ALA A 87 -6.22 18.26 -7.78
CA ALA A 87 -5.14 17.30 -7.94
C ALA A 87 -5.19 16.22 -6.83
N LEU A 88 -5.44 16.61 -5.57
CA LEU A 88 -5.61 15.68 -4.45
C LEU A 88 -6.79 14.72 -4.65
N ARG A 89 -7.93 15.22 -5.10
CA ARG A 89 -9.09 14.37 -5.42
C ARG A 89 -8.77 13.39 -6.56
N ALA A 90 -8.12 13.86 -7.62
CA ALA A 90 -7.72 13.02 -8.74
C ALA A 90 -6.71 11.93 -8.35
N LEU A 91 -5.74 12.26 -7.49
CA LEU A 91 -4.79 11.31 -6.92
C LEU A 91 -5.50 10.24 -6.07
N ARG A 92 -6.33 10.68 -5.11
CA ARG A 92 -7.02 9.78 -4.16
C ARG A 92 -8.05 8.87 -4.84
N ALA A 93 -8.59 9.24 -5.98
CA ALA A 93 -9.43 8.36 -6.79
C ALA A 93 -8.65 7.21 -7.45
N ARG A 94 -7.32 7.34 -7.61
CA ARG A 94 -6.44 6.34 -8.23
C ARG A 94 -5.66 5.51 -7.22
N VAL A 95 -5.64 5.92 -5.95
CA VAL A 95 -4.84 5.28 -4.90
C VAL A 95 -5.78 4.74 -3.82
N GLY A 96 -5.75 3.43 -3.63
CA GLY A 96 -6.36 2.80 -2.47
C GLY A 96 -5.35 2.74 -1.32
N VAL A 97 -5.82 2.96 -0.08
CA VAL A 97 -4.94 2.98 1.10
C VAL A 97 -5.50 2.09 2.20
N LEU A 98 -4.65 1.21 2.70
CA LEU A 98 -4.90 0.46 3.92
C LEU A 98 -3.88 0.90 4.97
N PHE A 99 -4.32 1.65 5.96
CA PHE A 99 -3.50 2.10 7.08
C PHE A 99 -3.32 1.00 8.13
N GLU A 100 -2.25 1.08 8.90
CA GLU A 100 -2.08 0.27 10.10
C GLU A 100 -3.35 0.33 10.97
N GLY A 101 -3.78 -0.81 11.54
CA GLY A 101 -4.98 -0.86 12.38
C GLY A 101 -6.32 -0.81 11.62
N SER A 102 -6.33 -0.93 10.27
CA SER A 102 -7.52 -0.92 9.37
C SER A 102 -8.24 0.43 9.25
N ALA A 103 -8.16 1.32 10.23
CA ALA A 103 -8.75 2.66 10.23
C ALA A 103 -10.25 2.68 9.79
N LEU A 104 -11.03 1.67 10.18
CA LEU A 104 -12.46 1.63 9.91
C LEU A 104 -13.21 2.62 10.80
N LEU A 105 -14.26 3.23 10.23
CA LEU A 105 -15.17 4.08 10.97
C LEU A 105 -16.06 3.20 11.86
N ARG A 106 -15.88 3.30 13.18
CA ARG A 106 -16.48 2.39 14.16
C ARG A 106 -17.99 2.63 14.41
N ARG A 107 -18.51 3.77 13.96
CA ARG A 107 -19.91 4.20 14.19
C ARG A 107 -20.83 3.90 13.01
N ILE A 108 -20.31 3.33 11.95
CA ILE A 108 -21.06 2.90 10.77
C ILE A 108 -20.77 1.44 10.51
N SER A 109 -21.66 0.77 9.77
CA SER A 109 -21.55 -0.66 9.48
C SER A 109 -20.34 -1.00 8.60
N VAL A 110 -20.02 -2.28 8.50
CA VAL A 110 -19.00 -2.80 7.57
C VAL A 110 -19.35 -2.39 6.13
N LEU A 111 -20.60 -2.54 5.74
CA LEU A 111 -21.10 -2.17 4.41
C LEU A 111 -20.93 -0.66 4.16
N GLU A 112 -21.37 0.18 5.08
CA GLU A 112 -21.26 1.65 4.96
C GLU A 112 -19.81 2.13 4.90
N ASN A 113 -18.86 1.44 5.55
CA ASN A 113 -17.43 1.75 5.40
C ASN A 113 -16.95 1.59 3.95
N VAL A 114 -17.48 0.61 3.21
CA VAL A 114 -17.11 0.35 1.81
C VAL A 114 -17.92 1.22 0.85
N GLU A 115 -19.17 1.55 1.18
CA GLU A 115 -20.01 2.47 0.41
C GLU A 115 -19.43 3.90 0.35
N LEU A 116 -18.80 4.36 1.43
CA LEU A 116 -18.42 5.76 1.62
C LEU A 116 -17.58 6.33 0.46
N PRO A 117 -16.50 5.72 -0.02
CA PRO A 117 -15.75 6.23 -1.17
C PRO A 117 -16.59 6.35 -2.45
N LEU A 118 -17.53 5.42 -2.68
CA LEU A 118 -18.41 5.40 -3.85
C LEU A 118 -19.40 6.56 -3.84
N LEU A 119 -19.91 6.91 -2.67
CA LEU A 119 -20.83 8.04 -2.50
C LEU A 119 -20.10 9.38 -2.66
N GLU A 120 -18.91 9.51 -2.07
CA GLU A 120 -18.16 10.78 -2.01
C GLU A 120 -17.45 11.13 -3.33
N HIS A 121 -16.92 10.13 -4.06
CA HIS A 121 -16.13 10.37 -5.27
C HIS A 121 -16.90 10.16 -6.58
N GLU A 122 -17.72 9.12 -6.66
CA GLU A 122 -18.41 8.78 -7.91
C GLU A 122 -19.85 9.32 -7.96
N HIS A 123 -20.33 9.93 -6.86
CA HIS A 123 -21.69 10.46 -6.76
C HIS A 123 -22.77 9.42 -7.16
N ARG A 124 -22.51 8.13 -6.91
CA ARG A 124 -23.48 7.07 -7.18
C ARG A 124 -24.76 7.25 -6.38
N SER A 125 -25.86 6.72 -6.88
CA SER A 125 -27.05 6.57 -6.04
C SER A 125 -26.73 5.64 -4.87
N ARG A 126 -27.38 5.85 -3.73
CA ARG A 126 -27.16 5.02 -2.53
C ARG A 126 -27.36 3.52 -2.80
N ALA A 127 -28.36 3.16 -3.61
CA ALA A 127 -28.61 1.78 -4.00
C ALA A 127 -27.44 1.18 -4.79
N ALA A 128 -26.94 1.89 -5.81
CA ALA A 128 -25.82 1.43 -6.63
C ALA A 128 -24.50 1.35 -5.84
N ALA A 129 -24.26 2.28 -4.89
CA ALA A 129 -23.10 2.22 -4.00
C ALA A 129 -23.18 1.00 -3.08
N ARG A 130 -24.37 0.71 -2.53
CA ARG A 130 -24.63 -0.41 -1.65
C ARG A 130 -24.41 -1.76 -2.34
N ASP A 131 -24.91 -1.93 -3.56
CA ASP A 131 -24.73 -3.15 -4.34
C ASP A 131 -23.25 -3.38 -4.68
N ALA A 132 -22.54 -2.34 -5.14
CA ALA A 132 -21.11 -2.41 -5.40
C ALA A 132 -20.29 -2.71 -4.13
N ALA A 133 -20.69 -2.18 -2.98
CA ALA A 133 -20.01 -2.46 -1.70
C ALA A 133 -20.21 -3.92 -1.27
N ARG A 134 -21.40 -4.51 -1.46
CA ARG A 134 -21.64 -5.93 -1.20
C ARG A 134 -20.79 -6.83 -2.09
N GLU A 135 -20.67 -6.50 -3.39
CA GLU A 135 -19.79 -7.23 -4.30
C GLU A 135 -18.33 -7.20 -3.84
N LEU A 136 -17.83 -6.02 -3.43
CA LEU A 136 -16.47 -5.87 -2.93
C LEU A 136 -16.23 -6.63 -1.62
N LEU A 137 -17.20 -6.65 -0.71
CA LEU A 137 -17.11 -7.43 0.52
C LEU A 137 -17.06 -8.94 0.22
N ALA A 138 -17.87 -9.42 -0.73
CA ALA A 138 -17.83 -10.81 -1.17
C ALA A 138 -16.48 -11.16 -1.82
N GLU A 139 -15.88 -10.26 -2.64
CA GLU A 139 -14.57 -10.45 -3.25
C GLU A 139 -13.44 -10.62 -2.22
N VAL A 140 -13.56 -10.01 -1.05
CA VAL A 140 -12.59 -10.17 0.04
C VAL A 140 -13.01 -11.26 1.05
N GLY A 141 -14.04 -12.05 0.75
CA GLY A 141 -14.51 -13.15 1.59
C GLY A 141 -15.19 -12.68 2.87
N ILE A 142 -15.94 -11.59 2.82
CA ILE A 142 -16.77 -11.08 3.92
C ILE A 142 -18.25 -11.22 3.54
N GLU A 143 -18.92 -12.14 4.21
CA GLU A 143 -20.37 -12.38 4.11
C GLU A 143 -21.00 -12.08 5.47
N VAL A 144 -21.65 -10.95 5.57
CA VAL A 144 -22.27 -10.45 6.82
C VAL A 144 -23.53 -9.66 6.52
N ASP A 145 -24.39 -9.49 7.52
CA ASP A 145 -25.55 -8.62 7.42
C ASP A 145 -25.13 -7.15 7.23
N ASP A 146 -25.93 -6.38 6.53
CA ASP A 146 -25.68 -4.96 6.20
C ASP A 146 -25.43 -4.08 7.42
N GLU A 147 -26.02 -4.44 8.56
CA GLU A 147 -25.95 -3.72 9.84
C GLU A 147 -24.72 -4.13 10.67
N THR A 148 -23.96 -5.13 10.21
CA THR A 148 -22.80 -5.65 10.98
C THR A 148 -21.75 -4.56 11.21
N MET A 149 -21.42 -4.35 12.49
CA MET A 149 -20.46 -3.34 12.88
C MET A 149 -19.02 -3.86 12.81
N PRO A 150 -18.00 -2.99 12.60
CA PRO A 150 -16.61 -3.41 12.51
C PRO A 150 -16.10 -4.23 13.70
N ALA A 151 -16.59 -3.98 14.92
CA ALA A 151 -16.21 -4.74 16.11
C ALA A 151 -16.65 -6.22 16.08
N GLN A 152 -17.65 -6.57 15.27
CA GLN A 152 -18.23 -7.91 15.20
C GLN A 152 -17.48 -8.86 14.24
N VAL A 153 -16.66 -8.34 13.33
CA VAL A 153 -15.96 -9.15 12.32
C VAL A 153 -14.53 -9.56 12.71
N GLY A 154 -14.10 -9.29 13.93
CA GLY A 154 -12.76 -9.63 14.39
C GLY A 154 -11.64 -8.91 13.61
N ARG A 155 -10.39 -9.14 13.99
CA ARG A 155 -9.24 -8.41 13.42
C ARG A 155 -8.99 -8.75 11.94
N ALA A 156 -9.02 -10.02 11.58
CA ALA A 156 -8.83 -10.47 10.20
C ALA A 156 -9.95 -9.95 9.29
N GLY A 157 -11.20 -10.03 9.73
CA GLY A 157 -12.35 -9.45 9.02
C GLY A 157 -12.20 -7.94 8.83
N GLN A 158 -11.80 -7.19 9.86
CA GLN A 158 -11.56 -5.75 9.74
C GLN A 158 -10.48 -5.41 8.70
N ARG A 159 -9.42 -6.23 8.56
CA ARG A 159 -8.39 -6.06 7.51
C ARG A 159 -8.99 -6.26 6.12
N ARG A 160 -9.78 -7.30 5.93
CA ARG A 160 -10.47 -7.57 4.65
C ARG A 160 -11.47 -6.47 4.29
N VAL A 161 -12.25 -5.98 5.24
CA VAL A 161 -13.15 -4.82 5.04
C VAL A 161 -12.37 -3.57 4.64
N ALA A 162 -11.23 -3.30 5.30
CA ALA A 162 -10.38 -2.16 4.95
C ALA A 162 -9.78 -2.30 3.54
N LEU A 163 -9.46 -3.53 3.11
CA LEU A 163 -9.04 -3.82 1.74
C LEU A 163 -10.19 -3.58 0.75
N ALA A 164 -11.42 -4.05 1.03
CA ALA A 164 -12.59 -3.78 0.20
C ALA A 164 -12.83 -2.27 0.05
N ARG A 165 -12.75 -1.50 1.14
CA ARG A 165 -12.86 -0.04 1.10
C ARG A 165 -11.77 0.60 0.25
N ALA A 166 -10.52 0.14 0.37
CA ALA A 166 -9.40 0.64 -0.42
C ALA A 166 -9.59 0.36 -1.93
N MET A 167 -10.27 -0.75 -2.27
CA MET A 167 -10.60 -1.15 -3.64
C MET A 167 -11.86 -0.48 -4.21
N ALA A 168 -12.63 0.26 -3.42
CA ALA A 168 -13.95 0.76 -3.80
C ALA A 168 -13.95 1.59 -5.11
N LEU A 169 -12.93 2.41 -5.32
CA LEU A 169 -12.78 3.23 -6.53
C LEU A 169 -11.99 2.54 -7.65
N ARG A 170 -11.78 1.22 -7.57
CA ARG A 170 -10.95 0.46 -8.54
C ARG A 170 -9.59 1.16 -8.78
N PRO A 171 -8.78 1.35 -7.75
CA PRO A 171 -7.54 2.12 -7.84
C PRO A 171 -6.53 1.45 -8.78
N ARG A 172 -5.57 2.23 -9.25
CA ARG A 172 -4.41 1.77 -10.03
C ARG A 172 -3.20 1.44 -9.18
N LEU A 173 -3.23 1.89 -7.92
CA LEU A 173 -2.18 1.67 -6.94
C LEU A 173 -2.81 1.38 -5.58
N LEU A 174 -2.34 0.35 -4.88
CA LEU A 174 -2.62 0.13 -3.47
C LEU A 174 -1.39 0.43 -2.62
N LEU A 175 -1.58 1.19 -1.55
CA LEU A 175 -0.58 1.43 -0.51
C LEU A 175 -1.05 0.75 0.78
N LEU A 176 -0.26 -0.18 1.29
CA LEU A 176 -0.62 -1.01 2.43
C LEU A 176 0.41 -0.84 3.56
N ASP A 177 -0.02 -0.30 4.71
CA ASP A 177 0.85 -0.14 5.89
C ASP A 177 0.61 -1.30 6.87
N GLU A 178 1.62 -2.15 7.03
CA GLU A 178 1.61 -3.33 7.89
C GLU A 178 0.33 -4.18 7.74
N PRO A 179 -0.03 -4.63 6.51
CA PRO A 179 -1.35 -5.18 6.23
C PRO A 179 -1.70 -6.45 7.03
N THR A 180 -0.71 -7.23 7.41
CA THR A 180 -0.90 -8.49 8.14
C THR A 180 -0.43 -8.44 9.60
N LEU A 181 -0.06 -7.25 10.10
CA LEU A 181 0.39 -7.10 11.49
C LEU A 181 -0.71 -7.49 12.48
N GLY A 182 -0.34 -8.39 13.41
CA GLY A 182 -1.24 -8.88 14.46
C GLY A 182 -2.29 -9.89 13.98
N LEU A 183 -2.16 -10.43 12.77
CA LEU A 183 -2.86 -11.62 12.32
C LEU A 183 -2.04 -12.86 12.66
N ASP A 184 -2.72 -13.98 12.91
CA ASP A 184 -2.06 -15.30 12.94
C ASP A 184 -1.58 -15.70 11.54
N SER A 185 -0.77 -16.76 11.46
CA SER A 185 -0.14 -17.16 10.21
C SER A 185 -1.15 -17.55 9.12
N GLN A 186 -2.27 -18.20 9.48
CA GLN A 186 -3.29 -18.59 8.52
C GLN A 186 -4.06 -17.38 7.99
N ALA A 187 -4.53 -16.51 8.88
CA ALA A 187 -5.24 -15.29 8.49
C ALA A 187 -4.37 -14.35 7.65
N ALA A 188 -3.05 -14.28 7.92
CA ALA A 188 -2.12 -13.52 7.11
C ALA A 188 -1.97 -14.12 5.70
N HIS A 189 -1.86 -15.46 5.59
CA HIS A 189 -1.78 -16.15 4.31
C HIS A 189 -3.05 -15.95 3.49
N ASP A 190 -4.22 -16.15 4.10
CA ASP A 190 -5.52 -15.95 3.44
C ASP A 190 -5.71 -14.49 2.95
N PHE A 191 -5.19 -13.50 3.71
CA PHE A 191 -5.21 -12.11 3.29
C PHE A 191 -4.33 -11.87 2.05
N ASP A 192 -3.12 -12.44 2.06
CA ASP A 192 -2.17 -12.31 0.95
C ASP A 192 -2.69 -13.00 -0.31
N ASP A 193 -3.32 -14.17 -0.21
CA ASP A 193 -3.97 -14.86 -1.33
C ASP A 193 -5.11 -14.02 -1.92
N THR A 194 -5.94 -13.41 -1.05
CA THR A 194 -7.01 -12.50 -1.48
C THR A 194 -6.43 -11.29 -2.22
N LEU A 195 -5.37 -10.68 -1.68
CA LEU A 195 -4.71 -9.53 -2.29
C LEU A 195 -4.13 -9.87 -3.68
N HIS A 196 -3.45 -11.01 -3.81
CA HIS A 196 -2.91 -11.48 -5.09
C HIS A 196 -4.02 -11.79 -6.11
N ALA A 197 -5.13 -12.41 -5.70
CA ALA A 197 -6.26 -12.67 -6.58
C ALA A 197 -6.87 -11.36 -7.11
N LEU A 198 -7.04 -10.35 -6.25
CA LEU A 198 -7.51 -9.02 -6.65
C LEU A 198 -6.52 -8.33 -7.58
N GLN A 199 -5.21 -8.38 -7.29
CA GLN A 199 -4.18 -7.79 -8.14
C GLN A 199 -4.20 -8.39 -9.55
N LYS A 200 -4.27 -9.72 -9.65
CA LYS A 200 -4.37 -10.43 -10.92
C LYS A 200 -5.63 -10.08 -11.71
N ARG A 201 -6.76 -9.86 -11.00
CA ARG A 201 -8.05 -9.53 -11.62
C ARG A 201 -8.12 -8.11 -12.13
N TYR A 202 -7.53 -7.14 -11.42
CA TYR A 202 -7.73 -5.71 -11.65
C TYR A 202 -6.47 -4.97 -12.13
N ASP A 203 -5.34 -5.65 -12.22
CA ASP A 203 -4.06 -5.15 -12.77
C ASP A 203 -3.61 -3.81 -12.15
N PHE A 204 -3.50 -3.75 -10.83
CA PHE A 204 -2.99 -2.60 -10.10
C PHE A 204 -1.59 -2.88 -9.52
N GLY A 205 -0.81 -1.80 -9.31
CA GLY A 205 0.45 -1.89 -8.57
C GLY A 205 0.21 -1.90 -7.05
N ILE A 206 1.11 -2.51 -6.29
CA ILE A 206 1.05 -2.55 -4.83
C ILE A 206 2.36 -2.04 -4.25
N VAL A 207 2.27 -1.17 -3.22
CA VAL A 207 3.40 -0.88 -2.32
C VAL A 207 3.01 -1.33 -0.92
N ILE A 208 3.81 -2.22 -0.35
CA ILE A 208 3.66 -2.70 1.02
C ILE A 208 4.75 -2.05 1.87
N PHE A 209 4.37 -1.38 2.94
CA PHE A 209 5.28 -0.86 3.96
C PHE A 209 5.30 -1.84 5.13
N SER A 210 6.49 -2.38 5.46
CA SER A 210 6.61 -3.33 6.57
C SER A 210 7.96 -3.22 7.28
N HIS A 211 8.00 -3.67 8.52
CA HIS A 211 9.24 -3.83 9.29
C HIS A 211 9.72 -5.29 9.33
N GLU A 212 8.95 -6.21 8.72
CA GLU A 212 9.26 -7.64 8.65
C GLU A 212 9.17 -8.17 7.21
N ILE A 213 10.11 -9.04 6.82
CA ILE A 213 9.95 -9.86 5.64
C ILE A 213 9.12 -11.09 6.01
N ARG A 214 7.90 -11.16 5.49
CA ARG A 214 7.06 -12.35 5.57
C ARG A 214 7.21 -13.21 4.32
N HIS A 215 7.00 -14.53 4.47
CA HIS A 215 7.10 -15.47 3.35
C HIS A 215 6.09 -15.22 2.23
N ALA A 216 4.96 -14.60 2.55
CA ALA A 216 3.88 -14.34 1.62
C ALA A 216 4.17 -13.21 0.61
N TYR A 217 5.09 -12.30 0.93
CA TYR A 217 5.56 -11.35 -0.08
C TYR A 217 6.48 -12.10 -1.03
N ALA A 218 5.96 -12.41 -2.23
CA ALA A 218 6.56 -13.34 -3.18
C ALA A 218 8.06 -13.11 -3.40
N PRO A 219 8.86 -14.17 -3.58
CA PRO A 219 10.33 -14.08 -3.67
C PRO A 219 10.85 -13.27 -4.88
N ALA A 220 9.99 -12.98 -5.84
CA ALA A 220 10.33 -12.23 -7.06
C ALA A 220 10.04 -10.71 -6.97
N ASN A 221 9.41 -10.24 -5.92
CA ASN A 221 9.08 -8.82 -5.79
C ASN A 221 10.32 -8.02 -5.40
N PRO A 222 10.53 -6.81 -5.99
CA PRO A 222 11.58 -5.93 -5.55
C PRO A 222 11.34 -5.47 -4.12
N ILE A 223 12.43 -5.32 -3.37
CA ILE A 223 12.44 -4.83 -2.00
C ILE A 223 13.31 -3.59 -1.96
N ASP A 224 12.75 -2.49 -1.51
CA ASP A 224 13.46 -1.27 -1.17
C ASP A 224 13.64 -1.18 0.34
N VAL A 225 14.88 -1.04 0.80
CA VAL A 225 15.17 -0.90 2.23
C VAL A 225 15.23 0.58 2.58
N LEU A 226 14.27 1.02 3.42
CA LEU A 226 14.18 2.39 3.92
C LEU A 226 14.80 2.47 5.32
N ALA A 227 15.85 3.26 5.46
CA ALA A 227 16.48 3.56 6.74
C ALA A 227 16.82 5.05 6.84
N ALA A 228 16.57 5.65 8.00
CA ALA A 228 16.81 7.07 8.24
C ALA A 228 16.25 7.98 7.12
N GLY A 229 15.07 7.66 6.60
CA GLY A 229 14.39 8.43 5.56
C GLY A 229 14.97 8.31 4.14
N ARG A 230 15.86 7.37 3.87
CA ARG A 230 16.48 7.12 2.55
C ARG A 230 16.32 5.67 2.13
N ILE A 231 16.25 5.43 0.82
CA ILE A 231 16.41 4.07 0.29
C ILE A 231 17.91 3.75 0.31
N VAL A 232 18.30 2.86 1.20
CA VAL A 232 19.71 2.47 1.40
C VAL A 232 20.10 1.22 0.62
N ALA A 233 19.13 0.41 0.20
CA ALA A 233 19.36 -0.75 -0.65
C ALA A 233 18.10 -1.08 -1.45
N ARG A 234 18.32 -1.75 -2.59
CA ARG A 234 17.27 -2.25 -3.48
C ARG A 234 17.68 -3.61 -4.03
N GLY A 235 16.76 -4.56 -4.06
CA GLY A 235 17.05 -5.88 -4.63
C GLY A 235 15.96 -6.90 -4.35
N THR A 236 16.24 -8.14 -4.75
CA THR A 236 15.40 -9.29 -4.37
C THR A 236 15.76 -9.73 -2.94
N ARG A 237 14.87 -10.50 -2.30
CA ARG A 237 15.16 -11.10 -0.99
C ARG A 237 16.51 -11.86 -0.99
N GLU A 238 16.76 -12.63 -2.05
CA GLU A 238 17.98 -13.41 -2.16
C GLU A 238 19.25 -12.53 -2.24
N SER A 239 19.20 -11.42 -2.98
CA SER A 239 20.32 -10.49 -3.08
C SER A 239 20.59 -9.75 -1.78
N LEU A 240 19.51 -9.33 -1.08
CA LEU A 240 19.61 -8.61 0.18
C LEU A 240 20.11 -9.51 1.33
N LEU A 241 19.78 -10.80 1.34
CA LEU A 241 20.30 -11.76 2.31
C LEU A 241 21.84 -11.94 2.22
N LYS A 242 22.44 -11.64 1.07
CA LYS A 242 23.90 -11.67 0.86
C LYS A 242 24.58 -10.35 1.24
N SER A 243 23.82 -9.34 1.65
CA SER A 243 24.36 -8.03 2.03
C SER A 243 25.10 -8.11 3.35
N GLU A 244 26.30 -7.51 3.40
CA GLU A 244 27.09 -7.35 4.63
C GLU A 244 26.68 -6.11 5.45
N ASP A 245 25.72 -5.31 4.94
CA ASP A 245 25.23 -4.11 5.63
C ASP A 245 24.50 -4.50 6.94
N PRO A 246 24.95 -3.98 8.10
CA PRO A 246 24.36 -4.34 9.40
C PRO A 246 22.86 -4.01 9.53
N VAL A 247 22.38 -2.95 8.85
CA VAL A 247 20.97 -2.55 8.85
C VAL A 247 20.15 -3.58 8.10
N ILE A 248 20.60 -3.97 6.92
CA ILE A 248 19.95 -4.97 6.08
C ILE A 248 19.96 -6.33 6.78
N HIS A 249 21.12 -6.74 7.28
CA HIS A 249 21.28 -7.99 8.02
C HIS A 249 20.34 -8.05 9.25
N GLY A 250 20.25 -6.96 10.02
CA GLY A 250 19.40 -6.86 11.20
C GLY A 250 17.90 -6.97 10.88
N LEU A 251 17.46 -6.44 9.72
CA LEU A 251 16.06 -6.53 9.28
C LEU A 251 15.68 -7.92 8.77
N LEU A 252 16.61 -8.59 8.09
CA LEU A 252 16.36 -9.89 7.45
C LEU A 252 16.45 -11.07 8.42
N HIS A 253 17.31 -10.99 9.47
CA HIS A 253 17.61 -12.08 10.41
C HIS A 253 16.98 -11.91 11.79
N ARG A 254 16.08 -10.92 11.98
CA ARG A 254 15.50 -10.60 13.30
C ARG A 254 14.76 -11.77 13.98
N ARG A 255 14.27 -12.76 13.22
CA ARG A 255 13.54 -13.94 13.74
C ARG A 255 14.40 -15.10 14.26
N GLU A 256 15.69 -15.15 13.97
CA GLU A 256 16.54 -16.22 14.47
C GLU A 256 16.93 -16.08 15.95
N ARG A 257 16.70 -14.88 16.54
CA ARG A 257 17.07 -14.58 17.94
C ARG A 257 15.91 -14.67 18.94
N GLU A 258 14.68 -14.90 18.48
CA GLU A 258 13.48 -14.99 19.34
C GLU A 258 12.94 -16.45 19.46
N ARG A 259 13.76 -17.43 19.09
CA ARG A 259 13.48 -18.88 19.32
C ARG A 259 14.37 -19.44 20.42
#